data_40a658babfb39aa0ddb3209683cb8120
#
_entry.id   40a658babfb39aa0ddb3209683cb8120
#
_cell.length_a   1.000
_cell.length_b   1.000
_cell.length_c   1.000
_cell.angle_alpha   90.00
_cell.angle_beta   90.00
_cell.angle_gamma   90.00
#
_symmetry.space_group_name_H-M   'P 1'
#
loop_
_entity.id
_entity.type
_entity.pdbx_description
1 polymer ?
#
loop_
_entity_poly.entity_id
_entity_poly.type
_entity_poly.pdbx_seq_one_letter_code
_entity_poly.pdbx_strand_id
1 'polypeptide(L)'
;MNDKKKKFAYVIGIAIVLLIITIVFFKPLPLSSLASDNNQVAVLWNEIGVRDRMPYMDCVEYQSLTPSQSKAILSLLDKYTYKRTLRTLFSDGTMAGYYALNIYLSNEISMNNYIFVSTSGEILIHGKTYHMKNAEQFIEQILEIVK
;
A
#
# COMPACT_ATOMS: atom_id res chain seq x y z
N MET A 1 48.25 10.12 -12.92
CA MET A 1 47.13 9.25 -13.32
C MET A 1 46.51 9.85 -14.57
N ASN A 2 46.42 9.09 -15.65
CA ASN A 2 46.01 9.58 -16.97
C ASN A 2 44.54 10.09 -16.91
N ASP A 3 44.23 11.22 -17.52
CA ASP A 3 42.89 11.87 -17.46
C ASP A 3 41.75 10.93 -17.88
N LYS A 4 42.02 10.02 -18.81
CA LYS A 4 41.07 8.98 -19.20
C LYS A 4 40.70 8.04 -18.01
N LYS A 5 41.68 7.66 -17.19
CA LYS A 5 41.45 6.81 -16.00
C LYS A 5 40.65 7.53 -14.92
N LYS A 6 40.89 8.84 -14.75
CA LYS A 6 40.08 9.67 -13.81
C LYS A 6 38.65 9.77 -14.27
N LYS A 7 38.39 10.10 -15.53
CA LYS A 7 37.04 10.17 -16.10
C LYS A 7 36.28 8.83 -15.96
N PHE A 8 36.95 7.72 -16.24
CA PHE A 8 36.38 6.38 -16.11
C PHE A 8 36.00 6.06 -14.64
N ALA A 9 36.88 6.41 -13.69
CA ALA A 9 36.58 6.23 -12.25
C ALA A 9 35.37 7.06 -11.80
N TYR A 10 35.20 8.29 -12.28
CA TYR A 10 34.03 9.12 -12.01
C TYR A 10 32.73 8.50 -12.55
N VAL A 11 32.76 7.99 -13.79
CA VAL A 11 31.60 7.35 -14.41
C VAL A 11 31.18 6.11 -13.61
N ILE A 12 32.12 5.27 -13.18
CA ILE A 12 31.85 4.11 -12.34
C ILE A 12 31.25 4.55 -10.98
N GLY A 13 31.84 5.57 -10.35
CA GLY A 13 31.35 6.10 -9.09
C GLY A 13 29.89 6.56 -9.19
N ILE A 14 29.56 7.32 -10.23
CA ILE A 14 28.17 7.76 -10.48
C ILE A 14 27.25 6.56 -10.72
N ALA A 15 27.66 5.58 -11.51
CA ALA A 15 26.87 4.38 -11.78
C ALA A 15 26.57 3.57 -10.51
N ILE A 16 27.55 3.43 -9.60
CA ILE A 16 27.38 2.76 -8.32
C ILE A 16 26.37 3.52 -7.44
N VAL A 17 26.50 4.85 -7.35
CA VAL A 17 25.58 5.68 -6.56
C VAL A 17 24.15 5.56 -7.09
N LEU A 18 23.96 5.63 -8.41
CA LEU A 18 22.65 5.46 -9.04
C LEU A 18 22.07 4.06 -8.77
N LEU A 19 22.89 3.02 -8.82
CA LEU A 19 22.47 1.66 -8.49
C LEU A 19 22.00 1.54 -7.04
N ILE A 20 22.75 2.10 -6.09
CA ILE A 20 22.38 2.09 -4.68
C ILE A 20 21.07 2.83 -4.45
N ILE A 21 20.90 4.02 -5.03
CA ILE A 21 19.66 4.81 -4.96
C ILE A 21 18.48 3.97 -5.49
N THR A 22 18.67 3.30 -6.62
CA THR A 22 17.64 2.45 -7.24
C THR A 22 17.24 1.31 -6.30
N ILE A 23 18.20 0.59 -5.74
CA ILE A 23 17.94 -0.53 -4.81
C ILE A 23 17.20 -0.04 -3.57
N VAL A 24 17.64 1.06 -2.96
CA VAL A 24 17.00 1.63 -1.78
C VAL A 24 15.59 2.12 -2.08
N PHE A 25 15.40 2.76 -3.25
CA PHE A 25 14.09 3.28 -3.65
C PHE A 25 13.05 2.18 -3.86
N PHE A 26 13.42 1.07 -4.51
CA PHE A 26 12.50 -0.03 -4.81
C PHE A 26 12.45 -1.12 -3.72
N LYS A 27 13.12 -0.90 -2.58
CA LYS A 27 13.05 -1.84 -1.45
C LYS A 27 11.62 -1.98 -0.96
N PRO A 28 11.13 -3.23 -0.75
CA PRO A 28 9.83 -3.45 -0.12
C PRO A 28 9.78 -2.86 1.29
N LEU A 29 8.64 -2.27 1.64
CA LEU A 29 8.36 -1.69 2.95
C LEU A 29 7.20 -2.48 3.58
N PRO A 30 7.22 -2.77 4.89
CA PRO A 30 6.11 -3.44 5.56
C PRO A 30 4.91 -2.48 5.68
N LEU A 31 3.69 -3.01 5.53
CA LEU A 31 2.48 -2.23 5.72
C LEU A 31 2.33 -1.75 7.17
N SER A 32 2.86 -2.50 8.13
CA SER A 32 2.89 -2.11 9.55
C SER A 32 3.62 -0.80 9.81
N SER A 33 4.52 -0.38 8.90
CA SER A 33 5.14 0.95 9.01
C SER A 33 4.16 2.12 8.95
N LEU A 34 2.91 1.87 8.53
CA LEU A 34 1.82 2.85 8.45
C LEU A 34 0.94 2.86 9.70
N ALA A 35 1.10 1.88 10.57
CA ALA A 35 0.27 1.67 11.74
C ALA A 35 1.09 1.82 13.04
N SER A 36 0.37 2.07 14.14
CA SER A 36 0.88 1.96 15.51
C SER A 36 -0.06 1.08 16.32
N ASP A 37 0.42 0.50 17.40
CA ASP A 37 -0.35 -0.41 18.26
C ASP A 37 -1.64 0.21 18.85
N ASN A 38 -1.68 1.54 18.92
CA ASN A 38 -2.81 2.31 19.44
C ASN A 38 -3.77 2.78 18.37
N ASN A 39 -3.62 2.36 17.10
CA ASN A 39 -4.55 2.75 16.06
C ASN A 39 -5.93 2.10 16.27
N GLN A 40 -6.96 2.92 16.14
CA GLN A 40 -8.30 2.44 15.85
C GLN A 40 -8.36 2.09 14.36
N VAL A 41 -8.97 0.96 14.06
CA VAL A 41 -9.08 0.45 12.69
C VAL A 41 -10.53 0.47 12.26
N ALA A 42 -10.78 1.02 11.08
CA ALA A 42 -12.05 0.88 10.38
C ALA A 42 -11.77 0.34 8.97
N VAL A 43 -12.65 -0.51 8.49
CA VAL A 43 -12.55 -1.16 7.19
C VAL A 43 -13.79 -0.86 6.38
N LEU A 44 -13.59 -0.52 5.12
CA LEU A 44 -14.66 -0.35 4.15
C LEU A 44 -14.37 -1.27 2.95
N TRP A 45 -15.34 -2.11 2.63
CA TRP A 45 -15.30 -3.02 1.49
C TRP A 45 -16.23 -2.53 0.40
N ASN A 46 -15.72 -2.39 -0.81
CA ASN A 46 -16.48 -2.05 -2.00
C ASN A 46 -16.68 -3.32 -2.85
N GLU A 47 -17.87 -3.88 -2.78
CA GLU A 47 -18.27 -4.96 -3.67
C GLU A 47 -18.70 -4.38 -5.02
N ILE A 48 -17.99 -4.76 -6.07
CA ILE A 48 -18.26 -4.30 -7.43
C ILE A 48 -18.73 -5.49 -8.24
N GLY A 49 -19.86 -5.36 -8.91
CA GLY A 49 -20.43 -6.41 -9.72
C GLY A 49 -21.30 -5.88 -10.84
N VAL A 50 -22.01 -6.82 -11.49
CA VAL A 50 -23.02 -6.52 -12.50
C VAL A 50 -24.33 -7.16 -12.06
N ARG A 51 -25.36 -6.35 -11.86
CA ARG A 51 -26.73 -6.78 -11.57
C ARG A 51 -27.64 -6.22 -12.64
N ASP A 52 -28.46 -7.09 -13.26
CA ASP A 52 -29.39 -6.70 -14.33
C ASP A 52 -28.71 -5.97 -15.52
N ARG A 53 -27.50 -6.40 -15.88
CA ARG A 53 -26.63 -5.80 -16.93
C ARG A 53 -26.13 -4.39 -16.60
N MET A 54 -26.35 -3.90 -15.38
CA MET A 54 -25.79 -2.64 -14.92
C MET A 54 -24.67 -2.87 -13.90
N PRO A 55 -23.57 -2.11 -14.00
CA PRO A 55 -22.55 -2.16 -12.96
C PRO A 55 -23.12 -1.59 -11.65
N TYR A 56 -22.81 -2.25 -10.54
CA TYR A 56 -23.14 -1.76 -9.21
C TYR A 56 -21.91 -1.74 -8.32
N MET A 57 -21.96 -0.91 -7.32
CA MET A 57 -20.96 -0.86 -6.25
C MET A 57 -21.71 -0.78 -4.92
N ASP A 58 -21.66 -1.84 -4.15
CA ASP A 58 -22.18 -1.90 -2.78
C ASP A 58 -21.03 -1.67 -1.80
N CYS A 59 -21.24 -0.76 -0.87
CA CYS A 59 -20.25 -0.36 0.12
C CYS A 59 -20.63 -0.91 1.47
N VAL A 60 -19.76 -1.72 2.06
CA VAL A 60 -19.96 -2.31 3.40
C VAL A 60 -18.92 -1.73 4.34
N GLU A 61 -19.38 -1.06 5.40
CA GLU A 61 -18.54 -0.42 6.39
C GLU A 61 -18.45 -1.25 7.68
N TYR A 62 -17.23 -1.50 8.14
CA TYR A 62 -16.92 -2.16 9.39
C TYR A 62 -16.22 -1.17 10.31
N GLN A 63 -17.01 -0.28 10.95
CA GLN A 63 -16.48 0.78 11.82
C GLN A 63 -16.36 0.36 13.28
N SER A 64 -17.22 -0.55 13.73
CA SER A 64 -17.27 -1.00 15.12
C SER A 64 -16.53 -2.32 15.32
N LEU A 65 -15.25 -2.36 14.94
CA LEU A 65 -14.42 -3.52 15.15
C LEU A 65 -14.12 -3.73 16.65
N THR A 66 -14.15 -4.99 17.07
CA THR A 66 -13.71 -5.34 18.42
C THR A 66 -12.19 -5.10 18.57
N PRO A 67 -11.69 -4.91 19.80
CA PRO A 67 -10.25 -4.78 20.03
C PRO A 67 -9.44 -5.97 19.50
N SER A 68 -10.01 -7.18 19.54
CA SER A 68 -9.37 -8.39 18.98
C SER A 68 -9.29 -8.35 17.46
N GLN A 69 -10.35 -7.93 16.77
CA GLN A 69 -10.34 -7.74 15.31
C GLN A 69 -9.35 -6.66 14.89
N SER A 70 -9.36 -5.51 15.54
CA SER A 70 -8.40 -4.44 15.27
C SER A 70 -6.95 -4.92 15.44
N LYS A 71 -6.65 -5.63 16.53
CA LYS A 71 -5.33 -6.22 16.76
C LYS A 71 -4.95 -7.26 15.72
N ALA A 72 -5.90 -8.09 15.29
CA ALA A 72 -5.68 -9.08 14.23
C ALA A 72 -5.33 -8.40 12.89
N ILE A 73 -6.03 -7.32 12.53
CA ILE A 73 -5.74 -6.53 11.33
C ILE A 73 -4.34 -5.92 11.44
N LEU A 74 -4.01 -5.26 12.55
CA LEU A 74 -2.67 -4.67 12.74
C LEU A 74 -1.57 -5.72 12.62
N SER A 75 -1.77 -6.91 13.21
CA SER A 75 -0.83 -8.04 13.08
C SER A 75 -0.75 -8.60 11.65
N LEU A 76 -1.83 -8.48 10.88
CA LEU A 76 -1.84 -8.89 9.48
C LEU A 76 -1.00 -7.92 8.63
N LEU A 77 -1.02 -6.62 8.92
CA LEU A 77 -0.20 -5.63 8.22
C LEU A 77 1.31 -5.96 8.29
N ASP A 78 1.78 -6.63 9.35
CA ASP A 78 3.19 -7.06 9.47
C ASP A 78 3.60 -8.13 8.45
N LYS A 79 2.64 -8.92 7.97
CA LYS A 79 2.90 -10.01 7.04
C LYS A 79 2.99 -9.57 5.59
N TYR A 80 2.55 -8.35 5.29
CA TYR A 80 2.47 -7.85 3.93
C TYR A 80 3.39 -6.66 3.70
N THR A 81 3.88 -6.56 2.47
CA THR A 81 4.78 -5.49 2.05
C THR A 81 4.25 -4.81 0.80
N TYR A 82 4.59 -3.55 0.67
CA TYR A 82 4.37 -2.78 -0.54
C TYR A 82 5.70 -2.24 -1.07
N LYS A 83 5.77 -1.94 -2.33
CA LYS A 83 6.98 -1.38 -2.97
C LYS A 83 6.64 -0.18 -3.83
N ARG A 84 7.60 0.71 -3.95
CA ARG A 84 7.55 1.78 -4.92
C ARG A 84 7.67 1.22 -6.33
N THR A 85 7.01 1.86 -7.26
CA THR A 85 7.13 1.61 -8.69
C THR A 85 7.51 2.91 -9.38
N LEU A 86 7.81 2.87 -10.67
CA LEU A 86 8.00 4.11 -11.43
C LEU A 86 6.74 4.99 -11.34
N ARG A 87 5.57 4.39 -11.32
CA ARG A 87 4.30 5.10 -11.14
C ARG A 87 4.23 5.87 -9.82
N THR A 88 4.83 5.37 -8.74
CA THR A 88 4.88 6.09 -7.45
C THR A 88 5.53 7.47 -7.57
N LEU A 89 6.48 7.64 -8.51
CA LEU A 89 7.16 8.93 -8.75
C LEU A 89 6.27 9.94 -9.46
N PHE A 90 5.39 9.47 -10.35
CA PHE A 90 4.61 10.31 -11.26
C PHE A 90 3.11 10.24 -10.98
N SER A 91 2.69 9.51 -9.95
CA SER A 91 1.29 9.35 -9.57
C SER A 91 0.73 10.67 -9.01
N ASP A 92 -0.42 11.02 -9.52
CA ASP A 92 -1.28 12.09 -9.03
C ASP A 92 -2.30 11.61 -7.96
N GLY A 93 -2.14 10.38 -7.46
CA GLY A 93 -3.05 9.75 -6.50
C GLY A 93 -4.22 9.02 -7.15
N THR A 94 -4.28 8.97 -8.48
CA THR A 94 -5.28 8.14 -9.16
C THR A 94 -4.83 6.69 -9.24
N MET A 95 -5.74 5.76 -9.04
CA MET A 95 -5.53 4.33 -9.28
C MET A 95 -6.18 3.90 -10.60
N ALA A 96 -5.53 2.98 -11.28
CA ALA A 96 -6.16 2.30 -12.40
C ALA A 96 -7.06 1.18 -11.84
N GLY A 97 -8.32 1.49 -11.66
CA GLY A 97 -9.31 0.54 -11.15
C GLY A 97 -10.00 1.02 -9.88
N TYR A 98 -10.88 0.16 -9.37
CA TYR A 98 -11.66 0.45 -8.18
C TYR A 98 -10.91 0.00 -6.92
N TYR A 99 -10.99 0.79 -5.87
CA TYR A 99 -10.57 0.39 -4.54
C TYR A 99 -11.53 -0.69 -4.02
N ALA A 100 -11.03 -1.89 -3.88
CA ALA A 100 -11.82 -2.98 -3.33
C ALA A 100 -11.89 -2.90 -1.80
N LEU A 101 -10.78 -2.51 -1.15
CA LEU A 101 -10.66 -2.46 0.30
C LEU A 101 -10.02 -1.14 0.73
N ASN A 102 -10.63 -0.49 1.71
CA ASN A 102 -10.10 0.70 2.33
C ASN A 102 -9.91 0.43 3.83
N ILE A 103 -8.71 0.65 4.33
CA ILE A 103 -8.37 0.52 5.75
C ILE A 103 -8.01 1.92 6.26
N TYR A 104 -8.72 2.35 7.27
CA TYR A 104 -8.48 3.61 7.95
C TYR A 104 -7.82 3.32 9.29
N LEU A 105 -6.68 3.95 9.52
CA LEU A 105 -5.93 3.87 10.75
C LEU A 105 -5.96 5.24 11.42
N SER A 106 -6.64 5.36 12.53
CA SER A 106 -6.72 6.61 13.29
C SER A 106 -6.13 6.44 14.68
N ASN A 107 -5.53 7.50 15.20
CA ASN A 107 -5.23 7.64 16.61
C ASN A 107 -5.83 8.96 17.10
N GLU A 108 -5.83 9.20 18.41
CA GLU A 108 -6.42 10.40 19.03
C GLU A 108 -5.87 11.72 18.46
N ILE A 109 -4.77 11.69 17.72
CA ILE A 109 -4.02 12.88 17.27
C ILE A 109 -4.13 13.11 15.76
N SER A 110 -4.35 12.08 14.93
CA SER A 110 -4.46 12.28 13.48
C SER A 110 -5.30 11.22 12.77
N MET A 111 -6.19 11.66 11.89
CA MET A 111 -7.01 10.82 11.00
C MET A 111 -6.27 10.40 9.71
N ASN A 112 -4.94 10.40 9.65
CA ASN A 112 -4.28 10.59 8.37
C ASN A 112 -3.67 9.36 7.73
N ASN A 113 -3.81 8.17 8.31
CA ASN A 113 -3.30 6.96 7.69
C ASN A 113 -4.45 6.15 7.09
N TYR A 114 -4.49 6.10 5.78
CA TYR A 114 -5.40 5.24 5.04
C TYR A 114 -4.61 4.41 4.01
N ILE A 115 -5.10 3.20 3.81
CA ILE A 115 -4.57 2.26 2.84
C ILE A 115 -5.73 1.84 1.95
N PHE A 116 -5.69 2.19 0.69
CA PHE A 116 -6.66 1.74 -0.31
C PHE A 116 -6.03 0.65 -1.15
N VAL A 117 -6.69 -0.49 -1.24
CA VAL A 117 -6.18 -1.70 -1.90
C VAL A 117 -7.09 -2.09 -3.05
N SER A 118 -6.50 -2.28 -4.24
CA SER A 118 -7.17 -2.85 -5.40
C SER A 118 -6.86 -4.34 -5.51
N THR A 119 -7.78 -5.12 -6.05
CA THR A 119 -7.56 -6.52 -6.41
C THR A 119 -6.42 -6.70 -7.42
N SER A 120 -6.13 -5.70 -8.24
CA SER A 120 -4.99 -5.71 -9.17
C SER A 120 -3.61 -5.59 -8.51
N GLY A 121 -3.56 -5.39 -7.18
CA GLY A 121 -2.32 -5.20 -6.44
C GLY A 121 -1.83 -3.75 -6.39
N GLU A 122 -2.56 -2.80 -6.96
CA GLU A 122 -2.28 -1.40 -6.72
C GLU A 122 -2.78 -0.99 -5.34
N ILE A 123 -1.97 -0.23 -4.62
CA ILE A 123 -2.38 0.37 -3.35
C ILE A 123 -2.10 1.87 -3.36
N LEU A 124 -2.99 2.62 -2.74
CA LEU A 124 -2.83 4.06 -2.54
C LEU A 124 -2.58 4.35 -1.07
N ILE A 125 -1.49 5.05 -0.80
CA ILE A 125 -1.07 5.45 0.54
C ILE A 125 -0.65 6.92 0.45
N HIS A 126 -1.27 7.78 1.25
CA HIS A 126 -0.98 9.22 1.29
C HIS A 126 -0.97 9.87 -0.11
N GLY A 127 -1.94 9.50 -0.95
CA GLY A 127 -2.06 10.06 -2.30
C GLY A 127 -1.02 9.56 -3.30
N LYS A 128 -0.25 8.51 -2.98
CA LYS A 128 0.73 7.90 -3.89
C LYS A 128 0.44 6.44 -4.15
N THR A 129 0.59 6.05 -5.41
CA THR A 129 0.35 4.67 -5.84
C THR A 129 1.61 3.83 -5.68
N TYR A 130 1.44 2.66 -5.06
CA TYR A 130 2.44 1.63 -4.85
C TYR A 130 1.94 0.30 -5.41
N HIS A 131 2.74 -0.75 -5.29
CA HIS A 131 2.35 -2.10 -5.67
C HIS A 131 2.55 -3.06 -4.48
N MET A 132 1.55 -3.90 -4.28
CA MET A 132 1.51 -4.95 -3.26
C MET A 132 1.38 -6.31 -3.94
N LYS A 133 2.16 -7.28 -3.50
CA LYS A 133 1.98 -8.68 -3.91
C LYS A 133 0.85 -9.31 -3.09
N ASN A 134 0.14 -10.26 -3.71
CA ASN A 134 -0.90 -11.06 -3.05
C ASN A 134 -2.02 -10.20 -2.44
N ALA A 135 -2.40 -9.11 -3.14
CA ALA A 135 -3.45 -8.21 -2.67
C ALA A 135 -4.80 -8.90 -2.49
N GLU A 136 -5.18 -9.84 -3.35
CA GLU A 136 -6.40 -10.64 -3.20
C GLU A 136 -6.40 -11.42 -1.89
N GLN A 137 -5.33 -12.15 -1.61
CA GLN A 137 -5.19 -12.90 -0.36
C GLN A 137 -5.24 -11.99 0.86
N PHE A 138 -4.63 -10.80 0.78
CA PHE A 138 -4.71 -9.79 1.84
C PHE A 138 -6.15 -9.34 2.08
N ILE A 139 -6.88 -9.02 1.01
CA ILE A 139 -8.29 -8.62 1.06
C ILE A 139 -9.14 -9.73 1.69
N GLU A 140 -8.99 -10.98 1.24
CA GLU A 140 -9.71 -12.13 1.78
C GLU A 140 -9.48 -12.27 3.29
N GLN A 141 -8.22 -12.22 3.75
CA GLN A 141 -7.90 -12.34 5.17
C GLN A 141 -8.45 -11.19 6.01
N ILE A 142 -8.48 -9.96 5.49
CA ILE A 142 -9.15 -8.84 6.17
C ILE A 142 -10.64 -9.11 6.29
N LEU A 143 -11.29 -9.55 5.21
CA LEU A 143 -12.73 -9.84 5.20
C LEU A 143 -13.10 -11.00 6.14
N GLU A 144 -12.25 -12.01 6.31
CA GLU A 144 -12.40 -13.08 7.29
C GLU A 144 -12.36 -12.57 8.74
N ILE A 145 -11.57 -11.54 9.00
CA ILE A 145 -11.48 -10.96 10.36
C ILE A 145 -12.71 -10.10 10.69
N VAL A 146 -13.26 -9.38 9.71
CA VAL A 146 -14.32 -8.38 9.97
C VAL A 146 -15.74 -8.94 9.80
N LYS A 147 -15.90 -10.06 9.10
CA LYS A 147 -17.19 -10.80 8.96
C LYS A 147 -17.45 -11.70 10.15
#